data_301234ae405806a750c8f77c81c35ab6
#
_entry.id   301234ae405806a750c8f77c81c35ab6
#
_cell.length_a   1.000
_cell.length_b   1.000
_cell.length_c   1.000
_cell.angle_alpha   90.00
_cell.angle_beta   90.00
_cell.angle_gamma   90.00
#
_symmetry.space_group_name_H-M   'P 1'
#
loop_
_entity.id
_entity.type
_entity.pdbx_description
1 polymer ?
#
loop_
_entity_poly.entity_id
_entity_poly.type
_entity_poly.pdbx_seq_one_letter_code
_entity_poly.pdbx_strand_id
1 'polypeptide(L)'
;FVDQGSQILDPAEYEKASQTLDELKKSTVPINDPIDLAARLGGKPNVPDVLIDTEAPYSVGDQKTFWATNTDTTDNFQVKATLHYVGDNIYFWIEDGVRFDQTDLNNLAETFDKEIIPTNREFFGEEWNPGVDGDPRFYILYAGNLGTDLAGYYSSADELHPDAHPYSNAHEMFLISSDNVDLGDSYIYGTMAHEFQHMIHWYQDKNEETWVNEGFSMLAEHVNNYDAGGFDWSYMDNTDMQLNDWGGDIGDNGPHYGASYLFMVYFLDRFGENAT
;
A
#
# COMPACT_ATOMS: atom_id res chain seq x y z
N PHE A 1 -23.80 -3.62 -33.93
CA PHE A 1 -22.44 -4.06 -34.32
C PHE A 1 -22.07 -3.30 -35.57
N VAL A 2 -21.27 -2.22 -35.42
CA VAL A 2 -20.57 -1.60 -36.55
C VAL A 2 -19.29 -2.39 -36.69
N ASP A 3 -19.17 -3.14 -37.78
CA ASP A 3 -17.95 -3.78 -38.24
C ASP A 3 -16.92 -2.66 -38.48
N GLN A 4 -16.05 -2.41 -37.50
CA GLN A 4 -14.83 -1.63 -37.70
C GLN A 4 -13.87 -2.55 -38.44
N GLY A 5 -13.94 -2.50 -39.77
CA GLY A 5 -13.02 -3.23 -40.62
C GLY A 5 -11.60 -3.07 -40.12
N SER A 6 -10.95 -4.19 -39.83
CA SER A 6 -9.53 -4.25 -39.50
C SER A 6 -8.79 -3.42 -40.54
N GLN A 7 -8.28 -2.25 -40.17
CA GLN A 7 -7.37 -1.48 -41.00
C GLN A 7 -6.12 -2.35 -41.21
N ILE A 8 -6.00 -2.94 -42.36
CA ILE A 8 -4.76 -3.60 -42.78
C ILE A 8 -3.75 -2.46 -42.93
N LEU A 9 -2.81 -2.38 -41.98
CA LEU A 9 -1.70 -1.44 -42.05
C LEU A 9 -0.96 -1.63 -43.39
N ASP A 10 -0.56 -0.56 -44.01
CA ASP A 10 0.34 -0.59 -45.13
C ASP A 10 1.61 -1.34 -44.74
N PRO A 11 2.27 -2.09 -45.65
CA PRO A 11 3.46 -2.85 -45.35
C PRO A 11 4.58 -2.04 -44.68
N ALA A 12 4.74 -0.75 -45.03
CA ALA A 12 5.75 0.12 -44.42
C ALA A 12 5.37 0.54 -42.99
N GLU A 13 4.08 0.74 -42.72
CA GLU A 13 3.57 0.99 -41.37
C GLU A 13 3.67 -0.24 -40.48
N TYR A 14 3.40 -1.42 -41.03
CA TYR A 14 3.59 -2.71 -40.34
C TYR A 14 5.06 -2.95 -39.98
N GLU A 15 6.00 -2.71 -40.92
CA GLU A 15 7.42 -2.87 -40.66
C GLU A 15 7.90 -1.90 -39.56
N LYS A 16 7.49 -0.65 -39.62
CA LYS A 16 7.78 0.34 -38.58
C LYS A 16 7.21 -0.05 -37.22
N ALA A 17 5.97 -0.51 -37.17
CA ALA A 17 5.34 -0.98 -35.93
C ALA A 17 6.07 -2.21 -35.36
N SER A 18 6.49 -3.14 -36.21
CA SER A 18 7.28 -4.31 -35.82
C SER A 18 8.65 -3.92 -35.25
N GLN A 19 9.35 -2.99 -35.90
CA GLN A 19 10.63 -2.46 -35.40
C GLN A 19 10.46 -1.77 -34.04
N THR A 20 9.45 -0.94 -33.90
CA THR A 20 9.12 -0.29 -32.62
C THR A 20 8.82 -1.31 -31.53
N LEU A 21 8.05 -2.35 -31.82
CA LEU A 21 7.77 -3.44 -30.88
C LEU A 21 9.05 -4.18 -30.46
N ASP A 22 9.96 -4.43 -31.39
CA ASP A 22 11.24 -5.08 -31.11
C ASP A 22 12.18 -4.20 -30.27
N GLU A 23 12.10 -2.88 -30.40
CA GLU A 23 12.80 -1.92 -29.55
C GLU A 23 12.21 -1.90 -28.17
N LEU A 24 10.88 -1.82 -28.06
CA LEU A 24 10.17 -1.85 -26.78
C LEU A 24 10.45 -3.14 -25.98
N LYS A 25 10.45 -4.30 -26.64
CA LYS A 25 10.79 -5.58 -26.00
C LYS A 25 12.23 -5.65 -25.47
N LYS A 26 13.12 -4.83 -25.97
CA LYS A 26 14.52 -4.73 -25.52
C LYS A 26 14.73 -3.60 -24.52
N SER A 27 13.77 -2.71 -24.38
CA SER A 27 13.84 -1.61 -23.44
C SER A 27 13.69 -2.14 -22.01
N THR A 28 14.58 -1.72 -21.14
CA THR A 28 14.40 -1.92 -19.71
C THR A 28 13.65 -0.69 -19.19
N VAL A 29 12.49 -0.90 -18.59
CA VAL A 29 11.77 0.18 -17.90
C VAL A 29 12.61 0.58 -16.70
N PRO A 30 13.00 1.86 -16.56
CA PRO A 30 13.73 2.31 -15.38
C PRO A 30 12.87 2.11 -14.13
N ILE A 31 13.51 1.71 -13.04
CA ILE A 31 12.86 1.68 -11.73
C ILE A 31 12.37 3.09 -11.39
N ASN A 32 11.16 3.20 -10.85
CA ASN A 32 10.67 4.44 -10.28
C ASN A 32 11.44 4.72 -8.99
N ASP A 33 12.46 5.60 -9.08
CA ASP A 33 13.32 5.97 -7.97
C ASP A 33 13.09 7.44 -7.62
N PRO A 34 12.28 7.74 -6.59
CA PRO A 34 12.00 9.10 -6.14
C PRO A 34 13.25 9.87 -5.69
N ILE A 35 14.28 9.18 -5.18
CA ILE A 35 15.54 9.81 -4.76
C ILE A 35 16.34 10.26 -5.98
N ASP A 36 16.45 9.41 -7.01
CA ASP A 36 17.05 9.80 -8.30
C ASP A 36 16.28 10.98 -8.93
N LEU A 37 14.94 10.94 -8.89
CA LEU A 37 14.11 12.01 -9.41
C LEU A 37 14.30 13.32 -8.62
N ALA A 38 14.39 13.28 -7.30
CA ALA A 38 14.69 14.45 -6.47
C ALA A 38 16.06 15.04 -6.80
N ALA A 39 17.06 14.19 -7.02
CA ALA A 39 18.40 14.62 -7.42
C ALA A 39 18.43 15.27 -8.80
N ARG A 40 17.78 14.65 -9.80
CA ARG A 40 17.82 15.10 -11.20
C ARG A 40 16.87 16.26 -11.51
N LEU A 41 15.69 16.27 -10.91
CA LEU A 41 14.63 17.23 -11.21
C LEU A 41 14.40 18.22 -10.06
N GLY A 42 14.58 17.80 -8.81
CA GLY A 42 14.37 18.60 -7.61
C GLY A 42 15.60 19.43 -7.19
N GLY A 43 16.75 19.26 -7.83
CA GLY A 43 17.99 19.96 -7.46
C GLY A 43 18.53 19.58 -6.08
N LYS A 44 18.23 18.39 -5.61
CA LYS A 44 18.64 17.81 -4.32
C LYS A 44 19.70 16.71 -4.53
N PRO A 45 20.92 17.04 -4.95
CA PRO A 45 21.97 16.04 -5.15
C PRO A 45 22.37 15.40 -3.81
N ASN A 46 22.58 14.09 -3.82
CA ASN A 46 23.04 13.30 -2.68
C ASN A 46 22.04 13.21 -1.52
N VAL A 47 20.76 13.05 -1.79
CA VAL A 47 19.77 12.63 -0.79
C VAL A 47 20.16 11.21 -0.33
N PRO A 48 20.36 10.98 0.97
CA PRO A 48 20.65 9.64 1.46
C PRO A 48 19.38 8.77 1.42
N ASP A 49 19.55 7.46 1.24
CA ASP A 49 18.45 6.49 1.27
C ASP A 49 17.91 6.30 2.70
N VAL A 50 18.74 6.54 3.70
CA VAL A 50 18.46 6.29 5.13
C VAL A 50 18.61 7.57 5.94
N LEU A 51 17.66 7.81 6.83
CA LEU A 51 17.66 8.87 7.85
C LEU A 51 17.46 8.24 9.23
N ILE A 52 18.54 7.88 9.90
CA ILE A 52 18.49 7.20 11.19
C ILE A 52 17.68 8.01 12.22
N ASP A 53 16.62 7.39 12.75
CA ASP A 53 15.87 7.95 13.88
C ASP A 53 16.66 7.79 15.19
N THR A 54 17.20 8.90 15.69
CA THR A 54 17.99 8.90 16.93
C THR A 54 17.13 8.94 18.19
N GLU A 55 15.81 9.08 18.06
CA GLU A 55 14.87 9.05 19.18
C GLU A 55 14.41 7.62 19.49
N ALA A 56 14.46 6.71 18.49
CA ALA A 56 14.16 5.29 18.69
C ALA A 56 15.21 4.61 19.63
N PRO A 57 14.83 3.54 20.36
CA PRO A 57 13.50 2.94 20.43
C PRO A 57 12.53 3.72 21.32
N TYR A 58 11.26 3.75 20.92
CA TYR A 58 10.20 4.44 21.65
C TYR A 58 9.55 3.58 22.74
N SER A 59 8.90 4.26 23.69
CA SER A 59 8.18 3.66 24.82
C SER A 59 6.74 4.14 24.87
N VAL A 60 5.84 3.31 25.39
CA VAL A 60 4.43 3.70 25.59
C VAL A 60 4.36 5.02 26.39
N GLY A 61 3.62 5.98 25.84
CA GLY A 61 3.47 7.34 26.37
C GLY A 61 4.34 8.39 25.65
N ASP A 62 5.29 7.98 24.80
CA ASP A 62 6.05 8.92 23.97
C ASP A 62 5.10 9.61 22.97
N GLN A 63 5.44 10.83 22.58
CA GLN A 63 4.65 11.64 21.66
C GLN A 63 5.47 12.00 20.42
N LYS A 64 4.83 11.92 19.27
CA LYS A 64 5.43 12.28 17.96
C LYS A 64 4.39 12.99 17.10
N THR A 65 4.86 13.79 16.16
CA THR A 65 4.02 14.44 15.16
C THR A 65 4.29 13.79 13.82
N PHE A 66 3.23 13.36 13.15
CA PHE A 66 3.28 12.70 11.85
C PHE A 66 2.63 13.57 10.78
N TRP A 67 3.06 13.42 9.55
CA TRP A 67 2.31 13.86 8.39
C TRP A 67 1.25 12.81 8.03
N ALA A 68 0.08 13.28 7.63
CA ALA A 68 -0.99 12.49 7.06
C ALA A 68 -1.57 13.21 5.85
N THR A 69 -2.21 12.46 4.96
CA THR A 69 -2.88 13.00 3.78
C THR A 69 -4.36 12.69 3.85
N ASN A 70 -5.21 13.68 3.60
CA ASN A 70 -6.62 13.46 3.34
C ASN A 70 -6.78 13.04 1.88
N THR A 71 -7.25 11.83 1.63
CA THR A 71 -7.33 11.25 0.28
C THR A 71 -8.41 11.87 -0.60
N ASP A 72 -9.46 12.46 0.01
CA ASP A 72 -10.53 13.13 -0.75
C ASP A 72 -10.07 14.50 -1.30
N THR A 73 -9.25 15.22 -0.52
CA THR A 73 -8.82 16.59 -0.85
C THR A 73 -7.36 16.67 -1.32
N THR A 74 -6.58 15.61 -1.10
CA THR A 74 -5.12 15.56 -1.31
C THR A 74 -4.33 16.55 -0.44
N ASP A 75 -4.94 17.08 0.63
CA ASP A 75 -4.28 17.98 1.57
C ASP A 75 -3.42 17.20 2.56
N ASN A 76 -2.18 17.68 2.74
CA ASN A 76 -1.28 17.16 3.76
C ASN A 76 -1.43 17.96 5.06
N PHE A 77 -1.53 17.28 6.18
CA PHE A 77 -1.68 17.90 7.49
C PHE A 77 -0.85 17.16 8.55
N GLN A 78 -0.69 17.76 9.71
CA GLN A 78 0.06 17.16 10.81
C GLN A 78 -0.87 16.58 11.87
N VAL A 79 -0.54 15.37 12.31
CA VAL A 79 -1.22 14.64 13.38
C VAL A 79 -0.27 14.51 14.55
N LYS A 80 -0.69 14.95 15.73
CA LYS A 80 0.04 14.69 16.98
C LYS A 80 -0.50 13.41 17.60
N ALA A 81 0.36 12.45 17.87
CA ALA A 81 -0.01 11.14 18.37
C ALA A 81 0.82 10.73 19.57
N THR A 82 0.23 9.87 20.40
CA THR A 82 0.87 9.22 21.54
C THR A 82 1.02 7.72 21.24
N LEU A 83 2.15 7.14 21.62
CA LEU A 83 2.42 5.71 21.48
C LEU A 83 1.65 4.92 22.55
N HIS A 84 0.80 4.00 22.13
CA HIS A 84 -0.06 3.21 23.02
C HIS A 84 0.28 1.72 23.09
N TYR A 85 1.01 1.21 22.09
CA TYR A 85 1.47 -0.19 22.09
C TYR A 85 2.86 -0.31 21.42
N VAL A 86 3.70 -1.17 21.98
CA VAL A 86 5.03 -1.53 21.45
C VAL A 86 5.09 -3.05 21.32
N GLY A 87 5.22 -3.54 20.11
CA GLY A 87 5.39 -4.96 19.78
C GLY A 87 6.84 -5.31 19.47
N ASP A 88 7.03 -6.53 18.98
CA ASP A 88 8.34 -6.97 18.50
C ASP A 88 8.68 -6.30 17.15
N ASN A 89 7.66 -6.14 16.28
CA ASN A 89 7.81 -5.59 14.94
C ASN A 89 7.16 -4.21 14.75
N ILE A 90 6.37 -3.71 15.72
CA ILE A 90 5.52 -2.52 15.51
C ILE A 90 5.55 -1.52 16.65
N TYR A 91 5.28 -0.25 16.29
CA TYR A 91 4.81 0.82 17.17
C TYR A 91 3.39 1.20 16.77
N PHE A 92 2.43 1.18 17.71
CA PHE A 92 1.06 1.59 17.43
C PHE A 92 0.76 2.94 18.08
N TRP A 93 0.66 3.96 17.23
CA TRP A 93 0.42 5.35 17.59
C TRP A 93 -1.04 5.71 17.43
N ILE A 94 -1.57 6.50 18.33
CA ILE A 94 -2.96 7.00 18.27
C ILE A 94 -2.95 8.52 18.35
N GLU A 95 -3.69 9.17 17.46
CA GLU A 95 -3.88 10.61 17.46
C GLU A 95 -4.42 11.11 18.80
N ASP A 96 -3.84 12.18 19.32
CA ASP A 96 -4.26 12.79 20.58
C ASP A 96 -5.72 13.26 20.51
N GLY A 97 -6.57 12.69 21.35
CA GLY A 97 -8.00 13.01 21.41
C GLY A 97 -8.92 12.00 20.70
N VAL A 98 -8.40 11.11 19.88
CA VAL A 98 -9.15 9.98 19.34
C VAL A 98 -9.54 9.02 20.47
N ARG A 99 -10.78 8.53 20.42
CA ARG A 99 -11.29 7.56 21.39
C ARG A 99 -11.06 6.15 20.90
N PHE A 100 -10.60 5.28 21.77
CA PHE A 100 -10.39 3.87 21.48
C PHE A 100 -10.54 3.05 22.77
N ASP A 101 -10.72 1.74 22.65
CA ASP A 101 -10.64 0.80 23.78
C ASP A 101 -9.24 0.18 23.81
N GLN A 102 -8.60 0.22 24.97
CA GLN A 102 -7.23 -0.32 25.13
C GLN A 102 -7.18 -1.85 24.97
N THR A 103 -8.27 -2.55 25.28
CA THR A 103 -8.34 -4.00 25.12
C THR A 103 -8.40 -4.36 23.64
N ASP A 104 -9.20 -3.63 22.86
CA ASP A 104 -9.31 -3.81 21.41
C ASP A 104 -7.97 -3.51 20.72
N LEU A 105 -7.32 -2.39 21.10
CA LEU A 105 -5.98 -2.09 20.62
C LEU A 105 -4.98 -3.23 20.90
N ASN A 106 -4.95 -3.73 22.14
CA ASN A 106 -3.99 -4.78 22.51
C ASN A 106 -4.26 -6.07 21.73
N ASN A 107 -5.54 -6.46 21.58
CA ASN A 107 -5.92 -7.66 20.82
C ASN A 107 -5.53 -7.52 19.34
N LEU A 108 -5.85 -6.39 18.73
CA LEU A 108 -5.50 -6.10 17.33
C LEU A 108 -4.00 -6.10 17.11
N ALA A 109 -3.26 -5.33 17.92
CA ALA A 109 -1.82 -5.20 17.78
C ALA A 109 -1.08 -6.51 18.04
N GLU A 110 -1.52 -7.31 19.02
CA GLU A 110 -0.93 -8.62 19.30
C GLU A 110 -1.19 -9.62 18.15
N THR A 111 -2.43 -9.69 17.64
CA THR A 111 -2.76 -10.54 16.50
C THR A 111 -1.97 -10.13 15.26
N PHE A 112 -1.88 -8.83 15.00
CA PHE A 112 -1.12 -8.33 13.87
C PHE A 112 0.36 -8.68 13.97
N ASP A 113 1.00 -8.39 15.13
CA ASP A 113 2.42 -8.62 15.37
C ASP A 113 2.80 -10.11 15.37
N LYS A 114 1.90 -11.01 15.84
CA LYS A 114 2.22 -12.44 16.06
C LYS A 114 1.66 -13.40 15.02
N GLU A 115 0.63 -12.99 14.27
CA GLU A 115 -0.06 -13.86 13.32
C GLU A 115 -0.02 -13.29 11.91
N ILE A 116 -0.46 -12.03 11.70
CA ILE A 116 -0.58 -11.45 10.36
C ILE A 116 0.79 -11.15 9.75
N ILE A 117 1.69 -10.48 10.49
CA ILE A 117 3.05 -10.18 10.00
C ILE A 117 3.80 -11.44 9.57
N PRO A 118 3.88 -12.50 10.40
CA PRO A 118 4.53 -13.75 9.97
C PRO A 118 3.90 -14.39 8.74
N THR A 119 2.55 -14.39 8.65
CA THR A 119 1.83 -14.95 7.50
C THR A 119 2.14 -14.18 6.22
N ASN A 120 2.07 -12.84 6.26
CA ASN A 120 2.38 -12.01 5.10
C ASN A 120 3.85 -12.18 4.67
N ARG A 121 4.78 -12.16 5.62
CA ARG A 121 6.21 -12.36 5.29
C ARG A 121 6.50 -13.74 4.72
N GLU A 122 5.86 -14.79 5.23
CA GLU A 122 6.02 -16.13 4.69
C GLU A 122 5.53 -16.24 3.24
N PHE A 123 4.42 -15.57 2.91
CA PHE A 123 3.80 -15.68 1.60
C PHE A 123 4.35 -14.67 0.58
N PHE A 124 4.53 -13.40 0.96
CA PHE A 124 4.87 -12.30 0.05
C PHE A 124 6.33 -11.86 0.13
N GLY A 125 7.10 -12.35 1.11
CA GLY A 125 8.44 -11.86 1.39
C GLY A 125 8.47 -10.75 2.45
N GLU A 126 9.62 -10.09 2.58
CA GLU A 126 9.84 -9.10 3.64
C GLU A 126 9.74 -7.67 3.09
N GLU A 127 9.29 -6.76 3.94
CA GLU A 127 9.38 -5.31 3.76
C GLU A 127 10.83 -4.82 3.88
N TRP A 128 11.08 -3.54 3.65
CA TRP A 128 12.40 -2.95 3.89
C TRP A 128 12.72 -2.91 5.39
N ASN A 129 13.67 -3.71 5.83
CA ASN A 129 14.07 -3.81 7.23
C ASN A 129 15.61 -3.74 7.36
N PRO A 130 16.18 -2.84 8.19
CA PRO A 130 15.53 -2.00 9.20
C PRO A 130 14.98 -0.66 8.69
N GLY A 131 14.82 -0.48 7.37
CA GLY A 131 14.11 0.62 6.78
C GLY A 131 14.85 1.95 6.68
N VAL A 132 14.10 2.99 6.30
CA VAL A 132 14.61 4.34 6.07
C VAL A 132 15.14 4.97 7.37
N ASP A 133 14.55 4.65 8.53
CA ASP A 133 14.92 5.21 9.83
C ASP A 133 15.93 4.36 10.61
N GLY A 134 16.17 3.13 10.16
CA GLY A 134 17.10 2.18 10.79
C GLY A 134 16.55 1.49 12.04
N ASP A 135 15.25 1.65 12.37
CA ASP A 135 14.55 0.86 13.40
C ASP A 135 13.86 -0.35 12.73
N PRO A 136 14.00 -1.57 13.26
CA PRO A 136 13.36 -2.74 12.68
C PRO A 136 11.84 -2.80 12.90
N ARG A 137 11.26 -1.84 13.63
CA ARG A 137 9.81 -1.73 13.85
C ARG A 137 9.23 -0.71 12.91
N PHE A 138 8.13 -1.06 12.27
CA PHE A 138 7.37 -0.09 11.51
C PHE A 138 6.21 0.51 12.33
N TYR A 139 5.61 1.58 11.82
CA TYR A 139 4.68 2.41 12.55
C TYR A 139 3.27 2.23 12.02
N ILE A 140 2.31 2.13 12.92
CA ILE A 140 0.90 2.18 12.61
C ILE A 140 0.34 3.44 13.26
N LEU A 141 -0.29 4.31 12.48
CA LEU A 141 -0.92 5.52 12.97
C LEU A 141 -2.45 5.42 12.83
N TYR A 142 -3.16 5.40 13.96
CA TYR A 142 -4.62 5.48 14.00
C TYR A 142 -5.04 6.93 14.17
N ALA A 143 -5.61 7.52 13.13
CA ALA A 143 -5.91 8.96 13.07
C ALA A 143 -7.19 9.26 12.29
N GLY A 144 -7.78 10.44 12.54
CA GLY A 144 -8.94 10.95 11.82
C GLY A 144 -8.58 11.79 10.60
N ASN A 145 -9.62 12.20 9.85
CA ASN A 145 -9.53 13.08 8.69
C ASN A 145 -8.69 12.53 7.53
N LEU A 146 -8.62 11.20 7.39
CA LEU A 146 -7.86 10.56 6.32
C LEU A 146 -8.62 10.46 4.99
N GLY A 147 -9.95 10.57 5.01
CA GLY A 147 -10.87 10.46 3.88
C GLY A 147 -12.17 9.79 4.28
N THR A 148 -13.21 9.86 3.43
CA THR A 148 -14.57 9.40 3.78
C THR A 148 -14.79 7.92 3.53
N ASP A 149 -14.20 7.34 2.48
CA ASP A 149 -14.42 5.95 2.04
C ASP A 149 -13.13 5.12 2.16
N LEU A 150 -12.36 5.34 3.23
CA LEU A 150 -11.04 4.77 3.43
C LEU A 150 -10.94 4.11 4.80
N ALA A 151 -10.58 2.82 4.86
CA ALA A 151 -10.28 2.12 6.11
C ALA A 151 -8.85 2.39 6.61
N GLY A 152 -7.90 2.45 5.67
CA GLY A 152 -6.49 2.74 5.89
C GLY A 152 -5.79 3.06 4.59
N TYR A 153 -4.52 3.44 4.66
CA TYR A 153 -3.65 3.53 3.50
C TYR A 153 -2.18 3.36 3.86
N TYR A 154 -1.45 2.74 2.97
CA TYR A 154 0.00 2.79 2.91
C TYR A 154 0.44 3.87 1.92
N SER A 155 1.54 4.57 2.23
CA SER A 155 2.15 5.52 1.32
C SER A 155 3.66 5.32 1.26
N SER A 156 4.16 4.91 0.11
CA SER A 156 5.60 4.77 -0.12
C SER A 156 6.38 6.10 0.02
N ALA A 157 5.69 7.23 0.03
CA ALA A 157 6.29 8.53 0.31
C ALA A 157 6.84 8.62 1.73
N ASP A 158 6.30 7.85 2.68
CA ASP A 158 6.76 7.81 4.06
C ASP A 158 8.09 7.09 4.25
N GLU A 159 8.46 6.21 3.31
CA GLU A 159 9.75 5.53 3.29
C GLU A 159 10.86 6.33 2.60
N LEU A 160 10.65 7.61 2.34
CA LEU A 160 11.62 8.46 1.67
C LEU A 160 12.27 9.45 2.64
N HIS A 161 13.49 9.85 2.34
CA HIS A 161 14.11 10.98 3.01
C HIS A 161 13.29 12.26 2.79
N PRO A 162 13.06 13.14 3.80
CA PRO A 162 12.27 14.37 3.65
C PRO A 162 12.78 15.34 2.58
N ASP A 163 14.04 15.25 2.19
CA ASP A 163 14.56 15.99 1.04
C ASP A 163 14.06 15.44 -0.31
N ALA A 164 13.68 14.18 -0.38
CA ALA A 164 13.04 13.60 -1.57
C ALA A 164 11.53 13.87 -1.59
N HIS A 165 10.87 13.79 -0.43
CA HIS A 165 9.44 14.05 -0.31
C HIS A 165 9.12 14.89 0.94
N PRO A 166 8.61 16.14 0.81
CA PRO A 166 8.52 17.08 1.92
C PRO A 166 7.52 16.71 3.02
N TYR A 167 6.61 15.79 2.73
CA TYR A 167 5.61 15.27 3.67
C TYR A 167 5.90 13.84 4.11
N SER A 168 7.10 13.33 3.84
CA SER A 168 7.53 12.04 4.34
C SER A 168 7.67 12.07 5.86
N ASN A 169 7.27 10.98 6.49
CA ASN A 169 7.53 10.72 7.90
C ASN A 169 8.92 10.10 8.12
N ALA A 170 9.58 9.63 7.07
CA ALA A 170 10.82 8.86 7.10
C ALA A 170 10.74 7.64 8.02
N HIS A 171 9.66 6.88 7.86
CA HIS A 171 9.39 5.62 8.56
C HIS A 171 8.69 4.64 7.62
N GLU A 172 8.92 3.35 7.80
CA GLU A 172 8.03 2.31 7.28
C GLU A 172 6.72 2.40 8.08
N MET A 173 5.64 2.81 7.43
CA MET A 173 4.38 3.04 8.13
C MET A 173 3.16 2.93 7.23
N PHE A 174 2.01 2.71 7.87
CA PHE A 174 0.69 2.90 7.27
C PHE A 174 -0.29 3.52 8.26
N LEU A 175 -1.37 4.06 7.76
CA LEU A 175 -2.35 4.79 8.53
C LEU A 175 -3.70 4.08 8.50
N ILE A 176 -4.42 4.11 9.62
CA ILE A 176 -5.77 3.56 9.78
C ILE A 176 -6.73 4.68 10.17
N SER A 177 -7.88 4.74 9.51
CA SER A 177 -8.88 5.79 9.71
C SER A 177 -9.72 5.56 10.97
N SER A 178 -9.54 6.42 11.97
CA SER A 178 -10.36 6.41 13.19
C SER A 178 -11.79 6.93 12.98
N ASP A 179 -12.07 7.55 11.85
CA ASP A 179 -13.40 8.02 11.51
C ASP A 179 -14.27 6.92 10.88
N ASN A 180 -13.63 5.92 10.26
CA ASN A 180 -14.32 4.93 9.45
C ASN A 180 -14.26 3.51 10.03
N VAL A 181 -13.28 3.21 10.92
CA VAL A 181 -13.07 1.85 11.47
C VAL A 181 -12.78 1.92 12.97
N ASP A 182 -13.47 1.10 13.76
CA ASP A 182 -13.17 0.89 15.17
C ASP A 182 -12.12 -0.21 15.35
N LEU A 183 -11.21 -0.08 16.33
CA LEU A 183 -10.15 -1.07 16.61
C LEU A 183 -10.68 -2.45 17.03
N GLY A 184 -11.95 -2.54 17.45
CA GLY A 184 -12.62 -3.79 17.80
C GLY A 184 -13.34 -4.47 16.65
N ASP A 185 -13.40 -3.87 15.48
CA ASP A 185 -14.07 -4.43 14.32
C ASP A 185 -13.25 -5.55 13.70
N SER A 186 -13.90 -6.64 13.28
CA SER A 186 -13.20 -7.74 12.61
C SER A 186 -12.61 -7.35 11.26
N TYR A 187 -13.17 -6.34 10.62
CA TYR A 187 -12.72 -5.83 9.32
C TYR A 187 -11.30 -5.24 9.37
N ILE A 188 -10.94 -4.58 10.49
CA ILE A 188 -9.64 -3.90 10.60
C ILE A 188 -8.44 -4.86 10.51
N TYR A 189 -8.60 -6.11 10.91
CA TYR A 189 -7.52 -7.10 10.82
C TYR A 189 -7.17 -7.40 9.35
N GLY A 190 -8.18 -7.52 8.50
CA GLY A 190 -8.00 -7.64 7.05
C GLY A 190 -7.32 -6.38 6.48
N THR A 191 -7.81 -5.20 6.83
CA THR A 191 -7.20 -3.92 6.42
C THR A 191 -5.71 -3.85 6.79
N MET A 192 -5.33 -4.25 8.00
CA MET A 192 -3.92 -4.24 8.41
C MET A 192 -3.07 -5.24 7.61
N ALA A 193 -3.62 -6.41 7.27
CA ALA A 193 -2.93 -7.36 6.38
C ALA A 193 -2.74 -6.77 4.97
N HIS A 194 -3.73 -6.07 4.47
CA HIS A 194 -3.76 -5.36 3.19
C HIS A 194 -2.67 -4.28 3.13
N GLU A 195 -2.69 -3.33 4.08
CA GLU A 195 -1.73 -2.22 4.10
C GLU A 195 -0.29 -2.68 4.29
N PHE A 196 -0.08 -3.71 5.11
CA PHE A 196 1.24 -4.29 5.29
C PHE A 196 1.73 -5.00 4.02
N GLN A 197 0.83 -5.59 3.23
CA GLN A 197 1.23 -6.18 1.95
C GLN A 197 1.68 -5.12 0.95
N HIS A 198 1.06 -3.93 0.90
CA HIS A 198 1.54 -2.82 0.09
C HIS A 198 2.97 -2.43 0.45
N MET A 199 3.32 -2.38 1.74
CA MET A 199 4.68 -2.09 2.21
C MET A 199 5.68 -3.14 1.72
N ILE A 200 5.35 -4.43 1.82
CA ILE A 200 6.18 -5.53 1.28
C ILE A 200 6.33 -5.37 -0.24
N HIS A 201 5.23 -5.13 -0.95
CA HIS A 201 5.22 -5.04 -2.41
C HIS A 201 6.10 -3.89 -2.91
N TRP A 202 5.97 -2.71 -2.31
CA TRP A 202 6.79 -1.55 -2.66
C TRP A 202 8.29 -1.83 -2.54
N TYR A 203 8.70 -2.58 -1.54
CA TYR A 203 10.10 -2.96 -1.38
C TYR A 203 10.54 -3.95 -2.46
N GLN A 204 9.67 -4.87 -2.89
CA GLN A 204 9.96 -5.89 -3.89
C GLN A 204 9.90 -5.35 -5.32
N ASP A 205 8.85 -4.59 -5.67
CA ASP A 205 8.64 -4.01 -7.00
C ASP A 205 7.97 -2.63 -6.93
N LYS A 206 8.73 -1.59 -7.24
CA LYS A 206 8.27 -0.18 -7.26
C LYS A 206 7.52 0.21 -8.53
N ASN A 207 7.44 -0.66 -9.53
CA ASN A 207 6.85 -0.37 -10.84
C ASN A 207 5.54 -1.10 -11.11
N GLU A 208 4.97 -1.74 -10.11
CA GLU A 208 3.81 -2.59 -10.31
C GLU A 208 2.55 -1.80 -10.68
N GLU A 209 1.71 -2.40 -11.51
CA GLU A 209 0.42 -1.86 -11.91
C GLU A 209 -0.58 -1.91 -10.74
N THR A 210 -1.42 -0.87 -10.61
CA THR A 210 -2.37 -0.73 -9.50
C THR A 210 -3.22 -1.98 -9.28
N TRP A 211 -3.77 -2.58 -10.34
CA TRP A 211 -4.63 -3.76 -10.22
C TRP A 211 -3.89 -5.00 -9.67
N VAL A 212 -2.60 -5.13 -9.95
CA VAL A 212 -1.76 -6.21 -9.39
C VAL A 212 -1.46 -5.93 -7.94
N ASN A 213 -1.03 -4.70 -7.63
CA ASN A 213 -0.73 -4.26 -6.28
C ASN A 213 -1.94 -4.46 -5.35
N GLU A 214 -3.11 -3.92 -5.72
CA GLU A 214 -4.35 -4.09 -4.96
C GLU A 214 -4.80 -5.57 -4.89
N GLY A 215 -4.62 -6.30 -5.98
CA GLY A 215 -4.96 -7.72 -6.03
C GLY A 215 -4.18 -8.56 -5.03
N PHE A 216 -2.87 -8.30 -4.86
CA PHE A 216 -2.05 -8.96 -3.85
C PHE A 216 -2.40 -8.50 -2.43
N SER A 217 -2.75 -7.24 -2.23
CA SER A 217 -3.18 -6.75 -0.92
C SER A 217 -4.50 -7.37 -0.48
N MET A 218 -5.46 -7.53 -1.40
CA MET A 218 -6.68 -8.30 -1.16
C MET A 218 -6.39 -9.81 -0.94
N LEU A 219 -5.39 -10.36 -1.61
CA LEU A 219 -4.95 -11.74 -1.36
C LEU A 219 -4.34 -11.89 0.04
N ALA A 220 -3.67 -10.85 0.57
CA ALA A 220 -3.16 -10.88 1.94
C ALA A 220 -4.29 -10.99 2.99
N GLU A 221 -5.43 -10.33 2.77
CA GLU A 221 -6.61 -10.56 3.60
C GLU A 221 -7.05 -12.03 3.54
N HIS A 222 -7.14 -12.59 2.34
CA HIS A 222 -7.55 -13.97 2.11
C HIS A 222 -6.62 -15.00 2.77
N VAL A 223 -5.30 -14.89 2.64
CA VAL A 223 -4.35 -15.85 3.22
C VAL A 223 -4.32 -15.78 4.75
N ASN A 224 -4.72 -14.65 5.32
CA ASN A 224 -4.93 -14.48 6.75
C ASN A 224 -6.35 -14.88 7.21
N ASN A 225 -7.19 -15.44 6.32
CA ASN A 225 -8.56 -15.87 6.59
C ASN A 225 -9.52 -14.72 6.95
N TYR A 226 -9.29 -13.51 6.44
CA TYR A 226 -10.22 -12.39 6.54
C TYR A 226 -11.07 -12.28 5.28
N ASP A 227 -12.24 -11.65 5.44
CA ASP A 227 -13.18 -11.42 4.35
C ASP A 227 -12.71 -10.24 3.48
N ALA A 228 -12.81 -10.39 2.17
CA ALA A 228 -12.45 -9.36 1.20
C ALA A 228 -13.46 -8.18 1.12
N GLY A 229 -14.22 -7.91 2.18
CA GLY A 229 -15.10 -6.76 2.29
C GLY A 229 -16.28 -6.72 1.32
N GLY A 230 -16.59 -7.83 0.62
CA GLY A 230 -17.68 -7.92 -0.36
C GLY A 230 -17.33 -7.34 -1.74
N PHE A 231 -16.07 -7.01 -2.01
CA PHE A 231 -15.63 -6.51 -3.32
C PHE A 231 -15.78 -7.53 -4.44
N ASP A 232 -15.69 -8.84 -4.14
CA ASP A 232 -15.97 -9.93 -5.06
C ASP A 232 -17.41 -9.85 -5.60
N TRP A 233 -18.39 -9.58 -4.74
CA TRP A 233 -19.78 -9.35 -5.13
C TRP A 233 -19.96 -8.08 -5.95
N SER A 234 -19.23 -7.01 -5.62
CA SER A 234 -19.25 -5.78 -6.39
C SER A 234 -18.79 -6.00 -7.83
N TYR A 235 -17.76 -6.82 -8.03
CA TYR A 235 -17.34 -7.24 -9.37
C TYR A 235 -18.38 -8.13 -10.05
N MET A 236 -18.96 -9.10 -9.36
CA MET A 236 -19.96 -10.00 -9.94
C MET A 236 -21.21 -9.27 -10.43
N ASP A 237 -21.56 -8.16 -9.80
CA ASP A 237 -22.65 -7.28 -10.24
C ASP A 237 -22.26 -6.38 -11.43
N ASN A 238 -20.96 -6.17 -11.68
CA ASN A 238 -20.42 -5.31 -12.74
C ASN A 238 -19.17 -5.91 -13.39
N THR A 239 -19.33 -6.99 -14.15
CA THR A 239 -18.22 -7.74 -14.77
C THR A 239 -17.72 -7.15 -16.10
N ASP A 240 -18.45 -6.21 -16.70
CA ASP A 240 -18.07 -5.57 -17.97
C ASP A 240 -17.23 -4.31 -17.71
N MET A 241 -16.04 -4.52 -17.16
CA MET A 241 -15.10 -3.45 -16.78
C MET A 241 -13.69 -3.81 -17.23
N GLN A 242 -12.88 -2.81 -17.48
CA GLN A 242 -11.48 -2.99 -17.84
C GLN A 242 -10.62 -3.03 -16.55
N LEU A 243 -9.93 -4.13 -16.31
CA LEU A 243 -9.23 -4.42 -15.05
C LEU A 243 -8.22 -3.35 -14.63
N ASN A 244 -7.54 -2.72 -15.58
CA ASN A 244 -6.51 -1.70 -15.33
C ASN A 244 -7.00 -0.25 -15.55
N ASP A 245 -8.30 -0.01 -15.68
CA ASP A 245 -8.88 1.33 -15.83
C ASP A 245 -9.44 1.82 -14.48
N TRP A 246 -8.55 2.07 -13.54
CA TRP A 246 -8.91 2.51 -12.20
C TRP A 246 -9.26 3.99 -12.18
N GLY A 247 -10.43 4.30 -11.62
CA GLY A 247 -10.91 5.68 -11.46
C GLY A 247 -10.15 6.45 -10.37
N GLY A 248 -10.22 7.78 -10.42
CA GLY A 248 -9.66 8.64 -9.38
C GLY A 248 -10.47 8.68 -8.08
N ASP A 249 -11.71 8.17 -8.08
CA ASP A 249 -12.59 8.07 -6.91
C ASP A 249 -12.50 6.65 -6.34
N ILE A 250 -12.07 6.53 -5.09
CA ILE A 250 -11.90 5.25 -4.41
C ILE A 250 -13.23 4.51 -4.30
N GLY A 251 -14.33 5.22 -4.03
CA GLY A 251 -15.68 4.62 -3.89
C GLY A 251 -16.19 3.93 -5.15
N ASP A 252 -15.73 4.35 -6.33
CA ASP A 252 -16.13 3.75 -7.62
C ASP A 252 -15.30 2.52 -8.00
N ASN A 253 -14.19 2.24 -7.32
CA ASN A 253 -13.28 1.16 -7.66
C ASN A 253 -13.64 -0.21 -7.05
N GLY A 254 -14.73 -0.35 -6.33
CA GLY A 254 -15.17 -1.62 -5.73
C GLY A 254 -15.14 -2.82 -6.69
N PRO A 255 -15.67 -2.73 -7.93
CA PRO A 255 -15.56 -3.81 -8.90
C PRO A 255 -14.12 -4.14 -9.31
N HIS A 256 -13.21 -3.15 -9.34
CA HIS A 256 -11.80 -3.34 -9.69
C HIS A 256 -11.07 -4.12 -8.60
N TYR A 257 -11.29 -3.77 -7.32
CA TYR A 257 -10.80 -4.54 -6.18
C TYR A 257 -11.25 -6.00 -6.26
N GLY A 258 -12.56 -6.23 -6.49
CA GLY A 258 -13.11 -7.57 -6.61
C GLY A 258 -12.55 -8.36 -7.78
N ALA A 259 -12.38 -7.74 -8.95
CA ALA A 259 -11.78 -8.39 -10.12
C ALA A 259 -10.32 -8.77 -9.90
N SER A 260 -9.53 -7.87 -9.32
CA SER A 260 -8.13 -8.08 -8.99
C SER A 260 -7.96 -9.20 -7.96
N TYR A 261 -8.77 -9.16 -6.89
CA TYR A 261 -8.82 -10.21 -5.88
C TYR A 261 -9.11 -11.58 -6.46
N LEU A 262 -10.21 -11.71 -7.20
CA LEU A 262 -10.61 -12.99 -7.80
C LEU A 262 -9.59 -13.51 -8.81
N PHE A 263 -8.90 -12.61 -9.52
CA PHE A 263 -7.80 -13.00 -10.39
C PHE A 263 -6.65 -13.61 -9.58
N MET A 264 -6.23 -12.97 -8.48
CA MET A 264 -5.13 -13.47 -7.65
C MET A 264 -5.47 -14.78 -6.96
N VAL A 265 -6.69 -14.93 -6.42
CA VAL A 265 -7.17 -16.21 -5.85
C VAL A 265 -7.21 -17.31 -6.91
N TYR A 266 -7.71 -17.01 -8.13
CA TYR A 266 -7.66 -17.97 -9.23
C TYR A 266 -6.23 -18.35 -9.61
N PHE A 267 -5.31 -17.38 -9.63
CA PHE A 267 -3.91 -17.62 -9.96
C PHE A 267 -3.25 -18.53 -8.91
N LEU A 268 -3.49 -18.23 -7.63
CA LEU A 268 -3.03 -19.06 -6.51
C LEU A 268 -3.56 -20.49 -6.60
N ASP A 269 -4.88 -20.67 -6.79
CA ASP A 269 -5.50 -22.00 -6.93
C ASP A 269 -4.94 -22.78 -8.12
N ARG A 270 -4.68 -22.09 -9.23
CA ARG A 270 -4.26 -22.72 -10.50
C ARG A 270 -2.79 -23.09 -10.54
N PHE A 271 -1.92 -22.28 -9.95
CA PHE A 271 -0.47 -22.39 -10.13
C PHE A 271 0.25 -22.66 -8.80
N GLY A 272 -0.40 -22.46 -7.68
CA GLY A 272 0.15 -22.66 -6.34
C GLY A 272 1.02 -21.51 -5.86
N GLU A 273 1.37 -21.56 -4.57
CA GLU A 273 2.10 -20.49 -3.86
C GLU A 273 3.43 -20.12 -4.51
N ASN A 274 4.18 -21.11 -5.02
CA ASN A 274 5.49 -20.85 -5.64
C ASN A 274 5.46 -20.06 -6.96
N ALA A 275 4.29 -19.85 -7.51
CA ALA A 275 4.10 -19.12 -8.77
C ALA A 275 3.29 -17.83 -8.57
N THR A 276 2.67 -17.68 -7.41
CA THR A 276 1.92 -16.51 -7.00
C THR A 276 2.82 -15.57 -6.23
#